data_ee46a834c59316e2eaa840fb445c5d00
#
_entry.id   ee46a834c59316e2eaa840fb445c5d00
#
_cell.length_a   1.000
_cell.length_b   1.000
_cell.length_c   1.000
_cell.angle_alpha   90.00
_cell.angle_beta   90.00
_cell.angle_gamma   90.00
#
_symmetry.space_group_name_H-M   'P 1'
#
loop_
_entity.id
_entity.type
_entity.pdbx_description
1 polymer ?
#
loop_
_entity_poly.entity_id
_entity_poly.type
_entity_poly.pdbx_seq_one_letter_code
_entity_poly.pdbx_strand_id
1 'polypeptide(L)'
;VYQTGSELRERFPAAGPVRPIVVGIGGFGGALLYSDKLLANRKEIIKRWSDDDNPASLPVSLGIGFGVGTVFNLLGKGFVGSRRMSMDYFGDDPIRRFVGRALNAAVWTGGAIALYSVGVEFIARANEKVEPAYSEPPTSPGLSGGPDSISPFDELGLQGRRFVTDVMTPEVINETLGEDSAVHPVRAYIGYNSEPIYLTGRSELALEELGRLGAFDRKYLLLFAPTGTGWVDQTMIECAEIFARGDIATACIQYGRSPSFLAVHKVALGRKQFRQLLWGINQRLADRPKDKRPKVLVFGESLGAWSSSDVVMHRGIQGFDHYGIDRALWFGLPGFAKWSRNGMRDGSSELIPEGSVGAFDRYEQLAELTDEERDNMRAVILDHDNDPIAQVTFRLAVKEPAWLDPHGTRGRNVPATMTWTPLLTFVQVAVDAMNAMKVIPGEFKSFGHDYRGDTAQFVHAAYHFDPVTEEQMANVDVTLKQLELERGERIKASNELMADKSTETPKRARRPKYLRDRKPQDVVTPPMQATVGDAKGDYQ
;
A
#
# COMPACT_ATOMS: atom_id res chain seq x y z
N VAL A 1 -25.90 -19.70 11.44
CA VAL A 1 -27.20 -19.90 10.80
C VAL A 1 -27.47 -21.39 10.52
N TYR A 2 -26.48 -22.19 10.08
CA TYR A 2 -26.68 -23.63 9.84
C TYR A 2 -26.76 -24.47 11.12
N GLN A 3 -26.00 -24.15 12.17
CA GLN A 3 -26.07 -24.80 13.47
C GLN A 3 -27.35 -24.48 14.24
N THR A 4 -27.77 -23.22 14.25
CA THR A 4 -29.08 -22.80 14.80
C THR A 4 -30.27 -23.43 14.06
N GLY A 5 -30.12 -23.77 12.77
CA GLY A 5 -31.13 -24.45 11.98
C GLY A 5 -31.32 -25.92 12.38
N SER A 6 -30.26 -26.62 12.83
CA SER A 6 -30.35 -28.03 13.28
C SER A 6 -30.93 -28.14 14.71
N GLU A 7 -30.54 -27.26 15.62
CA GLU A 7 -31.08 -27.25 17.00
C GLU A 7 -32.56 -26.82 17.04
N LEU A 8 -32.98 -25.89 16.19
CA LEU A 8 -34.39 -25.57 16.02
C LEU A 8 -35.21 -26.72 15.40
N ARG A 9 -34.57 -27.57 14.58
CA ARG A 9 -35.22 -28.73 13.96
C ARG A 9 -35.53 -29.84 14.97
N GLU A 10 -34.70 -30.01 15.96
CA GLU A 10 -34.93 -30.96 17.06
C GLU A 10 -35.99 -30.48 18.04
N ARG A 11 -36.04 -29.16 18.32
CA ARG A 11 -37.03 -28.56 19.25
C ARG A 11 -38.44 -28.42 18.68
N PHE A 12 -38.61 -28.31 17.35
CA PHE A 12 -39.92 -28.08 16.73
C PHE A 12 -40.12 -28.92 15.46
N PRO A 13 -40.31 -30.22 15.56
CA PRO A 13 -40.42 -31.13 14.41
C PRO A 13 -41.65 -30.90 13.51
N ALA A 14 -42.71 -30.27 14.04
CA ALA A 14 -43.98 -30.05 13.30
C ALA A 14 -44.00 -28.80 12.40
N ALA A 15 -42.94 -27.99 12.36
CA ALA A 15 -42.92 -26.70 11.66
C ALA A 15 -42.31 -26.73 10.24
N GLY A 16 -42.39 -27.84 9.52
CA GLY A 16 -41.70 -28.09 8.24
C GLY A 16 -41.81 -26.98 7.19
N PRO A 17 -43.00 -26.54 6.74
CA PRO A 17 -43.11 -25.51 5.69
C PRO A 17 -43.06 -24.06 6.19
N VAL A 18 -43.31 -23.79 7.46
CA VAL A 18 -43.38 -22.43 8.02
C VAL A 18 -41.99 -21.86 8.35
N ARG A 19 -40.99 -22.70 8.51
CA ARG A 19 -39.62 -22.34 8.89
C ARG A 19 -38.89 -21.40 7.92
N PRO A 20 -38.83 -21.67 6.61
CA PRO A 20 -38.15 -20.74 5.71
C PRO A 20 -38.83 -19.38 5.67
N ILE A 21 -40.14 -19.34 5.96
CA ILE A 21 -40.92 -18.11 5.99
C ILE A 21 -40.59 -17.31 7.27
N VAL A 22 -40.52 -17.95 8.45
CA VAL A 22 -40.20 -17.27 9.72
C VAL A 22 -38.75 -16.81 9.74
N VAL A 23 -37.81 -17.62 9.26
CA VAL A 23 -36.39 -17.23 9.12
C VAL A 23 -36.24 -16.13 8.04
N GLY A 24 -37.01 -16.20 6.96
CA GLY A 24 -37.05 -15.17 5.93
C GLY A 24 -37.62 -13.83 6.44
N ILE A 25 -38.74 -13.87 7.15
CA ILE A 25 -39.37 -12.66 7.74
C ILE A 25 -38.51 -12.09 8.87
N GLY A 26 -37.97 -12.91 9.76
CA GLY A 26 -37.07 -12.47 10.84
C GLY A 26 -35.75 -11.92 10.30
N GLY A 27 -35.18 -12.56 9.27
CA GLY A 27 -33.99 -12.07 8.58
C GLY A 27 -34.25 -10.77 7.80
N PHE A 28 -35.39 -10.68 7.13
CA PHE A 28 -35.81 -9.48 6.38
C PHE A 28 -36.17 -8.34 7.33
N GLY A 29 -36.87 -8.60 8.43
CA GLY A 29 -37.17 -7.62 9.47
C GLY A 29 -35.92 -7.10 10.17
N GLY A 30 -34.99 -7.99 10.50
CA GLY A 30 -33.68 -7.62 11.03
C GLY A 30 -32.85 -6.81 10.03
N ALA A 31 -32.87 -7.17 8.75
CA ALA A 31 -32.21 -6.41 7.70
C ALA A 31 -32.84 -5.03 7.48
N LEU A 32 -34.16 -4.88 7.62
CA LEU A 32 -34.85 -3.58 7.54
C LEU A 32 -34.51 -2.68 8.72
N LEU A 33 -34.53 -3.21 9.95
CA LEU A 33 -34.16 -2.45 11.16
C LEU A 33 -32.68 -2.03 11.13
N TYR A 34 -31.84 -2.87 10.54
CA TYR A 34 -30.42 -2.57 10.35
C TYR A 34 -30.17 -1.60 9.20
N SER A 35 -31.02 -1.64 8.15
CA SER A 35 -30.92 -0.74 7.00
C SER A 35 -31.13 0.74 7.39
N ASP A 36 -32.00 1.03 8.35
CA ASP A 36 -32.19 2.41 8.82
C ASP A 36 -30.95 2.97 9.51
N LYS A 37 -30.26 2.17 10.32
CA LYS A 37 -28.95 2.56 10.89
C LYS A 37 -27.88 2.71 9.83
N LEU A 38 -27.80 1.79 8.88
CA LEU A 38 -26.87 1.87 7.75
C LEU A 38 -27.13 3.10 6.89
N LEU A 39 -28.40 3.44 6.63
CA LEU A 39 -28.78 4.62 5.86
C LEU A 39 -28.49 5.93 6.62
N ALA A 40 -28.70 5.95 7.95
CA ALA A 40 -28.35 7.09 8.79
C ALA A 40 -26.84 7.31 8.83
N ASN A 41 -26.06 6.25 9.09
CA ASN A 41 -24.59 6.27 9.04
C ASN A 41 -24.09 6.72 7.66
N ARG A 42 -24.68 6.19 6.60
CA ARG A 42 -24.31 6.55 5.24
C ARG A 42 -24.57 8.02 4.94
N LYS A 43 -25.71 8.56 5.34
CA LYS A 43 -26.03 10.00 5.19
C LYS A 43 -25.04 10.88 5.96
N GLU A 44 -24.66 10.48 7.17
CA GLU A 44 -23.65 11.20 7.96
C GLU A 44 -22.26 11.14 7.31
N ILE A 45 -21.84 9.95 6.83
CA ILE A 45 -20.58 9.74 6.12
C ILE A 45 -20.54 10.56 4.84
N ILE A 46 -21.58 10.51 4.02
CA ILE A 46 -21.67 11.28 2.77
C ILE A 46 -21.59 12.77 3.07
N LYS A 47 -22.32 13.26 4.07
CA LYS A 47 -22.34 14.68 4.44
C LYS A 47 -20.98 15.19 4.92
N ARG A 48 -20.18 14.35 5.58
CA ARG A 48 -18.89 14.75 6.16
C ARG A 48 -17.69 14.45 5.27
N TRP A 49 -17.75 13.38 4.46
CA TRP A 49 -16.57 12.73 3.91
C TRP A 49 -16.62 12.48 2.41
N SER A 50 -17.76 12.67 1.77
CA SER A 50 -17.92 12.41 0.35
C SER A 50 -18.21 13.69 -0.39
N ASP A 51 -17.34 13.98 -1.37
CA ASP A 51 -17.62 14.97 -2.42
C ASP A 51 -18.37 14.33 -3.59
N ASP A 52 -18.77 13.07 -3.44
CA ASP A 52 -19.52 12.35 -4.46
C ASP A 52 -21.02 12.66 -4.28
N ASP A 53 -21.53 13.57 -5.09
CA ASP A 53 -22.96 13.93 -5.16
C ASP A 53 -23.84 12.74 -5.54
N ASN A 54 -23.24 11.62 -5.98
CA ASN A 54 -23.96 10.46 -6.47
C ASN A 54 -23.43 9.13 -5.88
N PRO A 55 -23.55 8.92 -4.55
CA PRO A 55 -23.15 7.66 -3.96
C PRO A 55 -23.96 6.50 -4.56
N ALA A 56 -23.32 5.33 -4.75
CA ALA A 56 -23.96 4.14 -5.32
C ALA A 56 -25.37 3.93 -4.72
N SER A 57 -26.38 3.91 -5.57
CA SER A 57 -27.76 3.83 -5.12
C SER A 57 -28.01 2.56 -4.30
N LEU A 58 -28.91 2.62 -3.31
CA LEU A 58 -29.26 1.46 -2.49
C LEU A 58 -29.63 0.23 -3.34
N PRO A 59 -30.41 0.35 -4.44
CA PRO A 59 -30.69 -0.78 -5.33
C PRO A 59 -29.45 -1.42 -5.94
N VAL A 60 -28.46 -0.63 -6.36
CA VAL A 60 -27.20 -1.13 -6.90
C VAL A 60 -26.40 -1.88 -5.82
N SER A 61 -26.30 -1.33 -4.62
CA SER A 61 -25.61 -1.98 -3.50
C SER A 61 -26.29 -3.30 -3.11
N LEU A 62 -27.61 -3.33 -3.05
CA LEU A 62 -28.38 -4.55 -2.80
C LEU A 62 -28.24 -5.57 -3.93
N GLY A 63 -28.24 -5.11 -5.19
CA GLY A 63 -28.01 -5.96 -6.36
C GLY A 63 -26.64 -6.63 -6.35
N ILE A 64 -25.59 -5.88 -6.03
CA ILE A 64 -24.23 -6.41 -5.86
C ILE A 64 -24.19 -7.41 -4.70
N GLY A 65 -24.75 -7.04 -3.53
CA GLY A 65 -24.80 -7.94 -2.36
C GLY A 65 -25.55 -9.25 -2.66
N PHE A 66 -26.68 -9.19 -3.38
CA PHE A 66 -27.41 -10.38 -3.81
C PHE A 66 -26.61 -11.22 -4.81
N GLY A 67 -25.94 -10.59 -5.78
CA GLY A 67 -25.07 -11.27 -6.75
C GLY A 67 -23.92 -12.01 -6.06
N VAL A 68 -23.21 -11.33 -5.18
CA VAL A 68 -22.12 -11.91 -4.37
C VAL A 68 -22.64 -13.06 -3.50
N GLY A 69 -23.74 -12.86 -2.79
CA GLY A 69 -24.36 -13.91 -1.97
C GLY A 69 -24.79 -15.13 -2.78
N THR A 70 -25.29 -14.94 -4.00
CA THR A 70 -25.66 -16.02 -4.92
C THR A 70 -24.43 -16.81 -5.36
N VAL A 71 -23.33 -16.14 -5.73
CA VAL A 71 -22.06 -16.80 -6.09
C VAL A 71 -21.54 -17.64 -4.92
N PHE A 72 -21.48 -17.10 -3.70
CA PHE A 72 -21.06 -17.87 -2.52
C PHE A 72 -21.97 -19.07 -2.24
N ASN A 73 -23.29 -18.94 -2.44
CA ASN A 73 -24.24 -20.05 -2.28
C ASN A 73 -23.98 -21.16 -3.31
N LEU A 74 -23.75 -20.77 -4.57
CA LEU A 74 -23.44 -21.72 -5.66
C LEU A 74 -22.11 -22.45 -5.41
N LEU A 75 -21.07 -21.72 -4.99
CA LEU A 75 -19.79 -22.31 -4.61
C LEU A 75 -19.94 -23.28 -3.41
N GLY A 76 -20.71 -22.88 -2.40
CA GLY A 76 -21.02 -23.76 -1.26
C GLY A 76 -21.77 -25.03 -1.67
N LYS A 77 -22.77 -24.93 -2.55
CA LYS A 77 -23.47 -26.09 -3.13
C LYS A 77 -22.53 -26.96 -3.97
N GLY A 78 -21.66 -26.35 -4.77
CA GLY A 78 -20.64 -27.04 -5.54
C GLY A 78 -19.68 -27.83 -4.66
N PHE A 79 -19.19 -27.23 -3.59
CA PHE A 79 -18.33 -27.89 -2.61
C PHE A 79 -19.01 -29.08 -1.92
N VAL A 80 -20.26 -28.91 -1.47
CA VAL A 80 -21.02 -29.97 -0.83
C VAL A 80 -21.33 -31.10 -1.82
N GLY A 81 -21.71 -30.75 -3.06
CA GLY A 81 -21.99 -31.70 -4.13
C GLY A 81 -20.77 -32.53 -4.51
N SER A 82 -19.64 -31.88 -4.77
CA SER A 82 -18.38 -32.56 -5.10
C SER A 82 -17.87 -33.43 -3.96
N ARG A 83 -18.06 -32.99 -2.70
CA ARG A 83 -17.72 -33.79 -1.53
C ARG A 83 -18.58 -35.07 -1.44
N ARG A 84 -19.89 -34.97 -1.72
CA ARG A 84 -20.76 -36.15 -1.74
C ARG A 84 -20.34 -37.11 -2.85
N MET A 85 -20.16 -36.62 -4.06
CA MET A 85 -19.70 -37.42 -5.19
C MET A 85 -18.36 -38.10 -4.92
N SER A 86 -17.42 -37.41 -4.28
CA SER A 86 -16.14 -37.98 -3.88
C SER A 86 -16.34 -39.10 -2.82
N MET A 87 -17.21 -38.89 -1.85
CA MET A 87 -17.51 -39.92 -0.84
C MET A 87 -18.20 -41.14 -1.44
N ASP A 88 -19.11 -40.97 -2.37
CA ASP A 88 -19.80 -42.06 -3.06
C ASP A 88 -18.82 -42.87 -3.91
N TYR A 89 -17.87 -42.24 -4.58
CA TYR A 89 -16.84 -42.87 -5.40
C TYR A 89 -15.86 -43.72 -4.56
N PHE A 90 -15.41 -43.21 -3.40
CA PHE A 90 -14.44 -43.90 -2.55
C PHE A 90 -15.06 -44.95 -1.63
N GLY A 91 -16.39 -45.03 -1.51
CA GLY A 91 -17.15 -46.01 -0.77
C GLY A 91 -17.11 -45.83 0.76
N ASP A 92 -17.55 -46.85 1.53
CA ASP A 92 -17.85 -46.71 2.94
C ASP A 92 -16.69 -46.98 3.91
N ASP A 93 -15.56 -47.44 3.37
CA ASP A 93 -14.35 -47.65 4.19
C ASP A 93 -13.83 -46.34 4.80
N PRO A 94 -13.52 -46.28 6.12
CA PRO A 94 -13.11 -45.05 6.78
C PRO A 94 -11.86 -44.38 6.17
N ILE A 95 -10.89 -45.18 5.71
CA ILE A 95 -9.65 -44.69 5.12
C ILE A 95 -9.94 -44.10 3.74
N ARG A 96 -10.71 -44.81 2.91
CA ARG A 96 -11.13 -44.34 1.58
C ARG A 96 -11.96 -43.07 1.68
N ARG A 97 -12.90 -42.96 2.63
CA ARG A 97 -13.66 -41.74 2.91
C ARG A 97 -12.75 -40.55 3.32
N PHE A 98 -11.75 -40.83 4.15
CA PHE A 98 -10.76 -39.80 4.50
C PHE A 98 -10.01 -39.31 3.24
N VAL A 99 -9.52 -40.23 2.42
CA VAL A 99 -8.84 -39.92 1.16
C VAL A 99 -9.75 -39.10 0.24
N GLY A 100 -11.01 -39.49 0.06
CA GLY A 100 -11.96 -38.74 -0.76
C GLY A 100 -12.21 -37.33 -0.26
N ARG A 101 -12.32 -37.11 1.06
CA ARG A 101 -12.46 -35.78 1.66
C ARG A 101 -11.21 -34.93 1.48
N ALA A 102 -10.04 -35.54 1.71
CA ALA A 102 -8.76 -34.86 1.55
C ALA A 102 -8.52 -34.42 0.09
N LEU A 103 -8.84 -35.31 -0.87
CA LEU A 103 -8.73 -35.01 -2.30
C LEU A 103 -9.69 -33.88 -2.71
N ASN A 104 -10.96 -33.95 -2.29
CA ASN A 104 -11.92 -32.88 -2.54
C ASN A 104 -11.47 -31.54 -1.95
N ALA A 105 -10.98 -31.54 -0.70
CA ALA A 105 -10.43 -30.33 -0.08
C ALA A 105 -9.22 -29.80 -0.84
N ALA A 106 -8.31 -30.68 -1.26
CA ALA A 106 -7.14 -30.30 -2.05
C ALA A 106 -7.51 -29.68 -3.40
N VAL A 107 -8.50 -30.24 -4.12
CA VAL A 107 -8.99 -29.70 -5.40
C VAL A 107 -9.58 -28.30 -5.21
N TRP A 108 -10.45 -28.11 -4.21
CA TRP A 108 -11.05 -26.80 -3.94
C TRP A 108 -10.03 -25.77 -3.46
N THR A 109 -9.12 -26.17 -2.59
CA THR A 109 -8.03 -25.28 -2.11
C THR A 109 -7.10 -24.94 -3.26
N GLY A 110 -6.66 -25.92 -4.04
CA GLY A 110 -5.82 -25.71 -5.22
C GLY A 110 -6.49 -24.81 -6.27
N GLY A 111 -7.79 -25.05 -6.54
CA GLY A 111 -8.59 -24.22 -7.44
C GLY A 111 -8.72 -22.77 -6.93
N ALA A 112 -8.98 -22.58 -5.64
CA ALA A 112 -9.05 -21.25 -5.02
C ALA A 112 -7.70 -20.51 -5.09
N ILE A 113 -6.60 -21.20 -4.79
CA ILE A 113 -5.23 -20.64 -4.90
C ILE A 113 -4.92 -20.27 -6.34
N ALA A 114 -5.23 -21.13 -7.30
CA ALA A 114 -5.00 -20.86 -8.73
C ALA A 114 -5.80 -19.65 -9.20
N LEU A 115 -7.08 -19.58 -8.87
CA LEU A 115 -7.96 -18.45 -9.22
C LEU A 115 -7.46 -17.14 -8.59
N TYR A 116 -7.09 -17.18 -7.31
CA TYR A 116 -6.49 -16.04 -6.62
C TYR A 116 -5.21 -15.59 -7.32
N SER A 117 -4.30 -16.51 -7.62
CA SER A 117 -3.01 -16.20 -8.25
C SER A 117 -3.18 -15.59 -9.64
N VAL A 118 -4.09 -16.17 -10.47
CA VAL A 118 -4.41 -15.63 -11.80
C VAL A 118 -5.06 -14.26 -11.69
N GLY A 119 -6.00 -14.08 -10.75
CA GLY A 119 -6.66 -12.80 -10.51
C GLY A 119 -5.68 -11.71 -10.05
N VAL A 120 -4.80 -12.04 -9.12
CA VAL A 120 -3.75 -11.12 -8.64
C VAL A 120 -2.80 -10.73 -9.76
N GLU A 121 -2.37 -11.68 -10.59
CA GLU A 121 -1.47 -11.40 -11.71
C GLU A 121 -2.17 -10.55 -12.79
N PHE A 122 -3.44 -10.82 -13.08
CA PHE A 122 -4.23 -10.01 -14.01
C PHE A 122 -4.34 -8.56 -13.54
N ILE A 123 -4.68 -8.34 -12.25
CA ILE A 123 -4.75 -7.00 -11.65
C ILE A 123 -3.37 -6.35 -11.64
N ALA A 124 -2.31 -7.09 -11.32
CA ALA A 124 -0.95 -6.59 -11.32
C ALA A 124 -0.54 -6.07 -12.70
N ARG A 125 -0.81 -6.82 -13.76
CA ARG A 125 -0.53 -6.40 -15.15
C ARG A 125 -1.37 -5.19 -15.58
N ALA A 126 -2.62 -5.11 -15.14
CA ALA A 126 -3.45 -3.95 -15.43
C ALA A 126 -2.91 -2.67 -14.77
N ASN A 127 -2.37 -2.78 -13.55
CA ASN A 127 -1.76 -1.67 -12.81
C ASN A 127 -0.38 -1.24 -13.35
N GLU A 128 0.26 -2.05 -14.19
CA GLU A 128 1.54 -1.71 -14.83
C GLU A 128 1.38 -1.00 -16.17
N LYS A 129 0.15 -0.87 -16.67
CA LYS A 129 -0.08 -0.17 -17.93
C LYS A 129 0.37 1.28 -17.80
N VAL A 130 1.43 1.62 -18.53
CA VAL A 130 2.00 2.97 -18.55
C VAL A 130 1.00 3.94 -19.17
N GLU A 131 0.76 5.04 -18.50
CA GLU A 131 -0.02 6.16 -19.00
C GLU A 131 0.78 6.94 -20.05
N PRO A 132 0.15 7.46 -21.11
CA PRO A 132 0.85 8.20 -22.16
C PRO A 132 1.61 9.42 -21.64
N ALA A 133 1.14 10.05 -20.56
CA ALA A 133 1.79 11.17 -19.89
C ALA A 133 3.20 10.83 -19.34
N TYR A 134 3.53 9.55 -19.21
CA TYR A 134 4.78 9.03 -18.66
C TYR A 134 5.52 8.13 -19.68
N SER A 135 5.36 8.40 -20.97
CA SER A 135 6.01 7.61 -22.03
C SER A 135 7.45 8.03 -22.32
N GLU A 136 7.79 9.28 -22.02
CA GLU A 136 9.11 9.86 -22.31
C GLU A 136 10.05 9.82 -21.10
N PRO A 137 11.33 9.47 -21.30
CA PRO A 137 12.32 9.47 -20.23
C PRO A 137 12.65 10.90 -19.76
N PRO A 138 13.06 11.09 -18.50
CA PRO A 138 13.51 12.38 -18.01
C PRO A 138 14.83 12.78 -18.70
N THR A 139 14.98 14.07 -18.98
CA THR A 139 16.18 14.63 -19.60
C THR A 139 17.15 15.25 -18.59
N SER A 140 16.66 15.52 -17.36
CA SER A 140 17.47 16.08 -16.28
C SER A 140 18.47 15.06 -15.73
N PRO A 141 19.67 15.50 -15.32
CA PRO A 141 20.62 14.64 -14.62
C PRO A 141 20.10 14.26 -13.22
N GLY A 142 20.67 13.21 -12.63
CA GLY A 142 20.32 12.79 -11.26
C GLY A 142 19.02 11.98 -11.13
N LEU A 143 18.42 11.53 -12.24
CA LEU A 143 17.16 10.79 -12.27
C LEU A 143 17.34 9.40 -12.88
N SER A 144 16.76 8.37 -12.25
CA SER A 144 16.71 7.03 -12.85
C SER A 144 15.96 7.07 -14.19
N GLY A 145 16.46 6.31 -15.16
CA GLY A 145 15.96 6.32 -16.54
C GLY A 145 16.41 7.53 -17.37
N GLY A 146 17.14 8.48 -16.77
CA GLY A 146 17.74 9.63 -17.44
C GLY A 146 19.15 9.35 -17.99
N PRO A 147 19.88 10.42 -18.44
CA PRO A 147 21.15 10.26 -19.15
C PRO A 147 22.26 9.57 -18.36
N ASP A 148 22.31 9.75 -17.04
CA ASP A 148 23.37 9.21 -16.17
C ASP A 148 22.96 7.91 -15.47
N SER A 149 21.76 7.42 -15.73
CA SER A 149 21.18 6.25 -15.06
C SER A 149 21.72 4.94 -15.62
N ILE A 150 21.88 3.96 -14.74
CA ILE A 150 22.08 2.54 -15.09
C ILE A 150 20.78 1.74 -15.00
N SER A 151 19.69 2.36 -14.53
CA SER A 151 18.35 1.77 -14.48
C SER A 151 17.55 2.19 -15.71
N PRO A 152 17.32 1.31 -16.70
CA PRO A 152 16.62 1.68 -17.94
C PRO A 152 15.20 2.18 -17.66
N PHE A 153 14.80 3.26 -18.34
CA PHE A 153 13.47 3.84 -18.16
C PHE A 153 12.33 2.85 -18.41
N ASP A 154 12.48 1.94 -19.36
CA ASP A 154 11.48 0.91 -19.70
C ASP A 154 11.27 -0.12 -18.59
N GLU A 155 12.25 -0.32 -17.70
CA GLU A 155 12.17 -1.25 -16.59
C GLU A 155 11.55 -0.63 -15.32
N LEU A 156 11.38 0.69 -15.26
CA LEU A 156 10.84 1.40 -14.10
C LEU A 156 9.35 1.08 -13.85
N GLY A 157 8.62 0.62 -14.88
CA GLY A 157 7.18 0.44 -14.80
C GLY A 157 6.43 1.76 -14.59
N LEU A 158 5.10 1.71 -14.44
CA LEU A 158 4.29 2.92 -14.26
C LEU A 158 4.72 3.76 -13.05
N GLN A 159 4.88 3.12 -11.89
CA GLN A 159 5.14 3.85 -10.64
C GLN A 159 6.53 4.48 -10.62
N GLY A 160 7.53 3.80 -11.16
CA GLY A 160 8.87 4.37 -11.27
C GLY A 160 8.92 5.52 -12.28
N ARG A 161 8.21 5.42 -13.40
CA ARG A 161 8.13 6.51 -14.38
C ARG A 161 7.47 7.76 -13.79
N ARG A 162 6.35 7.61 -13.05
CA ARG A 162 5.74 8.72 -12.30
C ARG A 162 6.74 9.33 -11.31
N PHE A 163 7.43 8.49 -10.55
CA PHE A 163 8.40 8.91 -9.55
C PHE A 163 9.52 9.78 -10.14
N VAL A 164 10.07 9.43 -11.31
CA VAL A 164 11.20 10.17 -11.89
C VAL A 164 10.78 11.32 -12.80
N THR A 165 9.54 11.31 -13.31
CA THR A 165 9.05 12.38 -14.21
C THR A 165 8.51 13.58 -13.43
N ASP A 166 7.87 13.34 -12.28
CA ASP A 166 7.25 14.39 -11.47
C ASP A 166 8.23 14.96 -10.41
N VAL A 167 9.49 15.17 -10.78
CA VAL A 167 10.51 15.77 -9.90
C VAL A 167 10.35 17.29 -9.84
N MET A 168 10.60 17.86 -8.66
CA MET A 168 10.62 19.31 -8.47
C MET A 168 11.78 19.96 -9.25
N THR A 169 11.53 21.10 -9.84
CA THR A 169 12.60 21.90 -10.44
C THR A 169 13.08 22.99 -9.47
N PRO A 170 14.35 23.43 -9.57
CA PRO A 170 14.86 24.51 -8.73
C PRO A 170 14.02 25.79 -8.83
N GLU A 171 13.47 26.09 -10.01
CA GLU A 171 12.64 27.27 -10.24
C GLU A 171 11.36 27.22 -9.38
N VAL A 172 10.65 26.09 -9.39
CA VAL A 172 9.42 25.91 -8.59
C VAL A 172 9.73 25.95 -7.09
N ILE A 173 10.84 25.32 -6.67
CA ILE A 173 11.26 25.36 -5.26
C ILE A 173 11.57 26.79 -4.82
N ASN A 174 12.34 27.53 -5.63
CA ASN A 174 12.71 28.93 -5.37
C ASN A 174 11.46 29.84 -5.32
N GLU A 175 10.53 29.68 -6.27
CA GLU A 175 9.29 30.44 -6.29
C GLU A 175 8.44 30.16 -5.04
N THR A 176 8.33 28.90 -4.64
CA THR A 176 7.54 28.48 -3.46
C THR A 176 8.09 29.08 -2.17
N LEU A 177 9.41 29.08 -2.00
CA LEU A 177 10.06 29.55 -0.76
C LEU A 177 10.44 31.04 -0.82
N GLY A 178 10.40 31.70 -1.97
CA GLY A 178 10.90 33.05 -2.15
C GLY A 178 12.43 33.13 -2.01
N GLU A 179 13.15 32.11 -2.46
CA GLU A 179 14.61 31.95 -2.38
C GLU A 179 15.20 31.81 -3.81
N ASP A 180 16.53 31.68 -3.91
CA ASP A 180 17.24 31.53 -5.20
C ASP A 180 18.35 30.46 -5.15
N SER A 181 18.39 29.65 -4.07
CA SER A 181 19.50 28.73 -3.78
C SER A 181 19.19 27.26 -4.05
N ALA A 182 18.01 26.94 -4.58
CA ALA A 182 17.61 25.56 -4.82
C ALA A 182 18.44 24.87 -5.91
N VAL A 183 18.63 23.57 -5.73
CA VAL A 183 19.32 22.70 -6.69
C VAL A 183 18.38 21.59 -7.18
N HIS A 184 18.75 20.89 -8.26
CA HIS A 184 17.97 19.76 -8.76
C HIS A 184 17.99 18.58 -7.76
N PRO A 185 16.85 18.05 -7.33
CA PRO A 185 16.80 16.83 -6.53
C PRO A 185 17.31 15.60 -7.30
N VAL A 186 17.71 14.58 -6.57
CA VAL A 186 18.08 13.27 -7.12
C VAL A 186 16.98 12.25 -6.82
N ARG A 187 16.54 11.48 -7.82
CA ARG A 187 15.56 10.41 -7.64
C ARG A 187 16.04 9.09 -8.23
N ALA A 188 16.25 8.08 -7.39
CA ALA A 188 16.63 6.73 -7.77
C ALA A 188 15.46 5.76 -7.57
N TYR A 189 15.01 5.11 -8.64
CA TYR A 189 13.95 4.10 -8.59
C TYR A 189 14.38 2.82 -9.28
N ILE A 190 14.27 1.70 -8.58
CA ILE A 190 14.51 0.37 -9.14
C ILE A 190 13.17 -0.33 -9.33
N GLY A 191 12.83 -0.59 -10.59
CA GLY A 191 11.57 -1.22 -10.98
C GLY A 191 11.47 -2.69 -10.57
N TYR A 192 10.26 -3.23 -10.61
CA TYR A 192 10.02 -4.63 -10.32
C TYR A 192 10.70 -5.59 -11.31
N ASN A 193 10.82 -5.17 -12.56
CA ASN A 193 11.39 -5.96 -13.65
C ASN A 193 12.88 -5.66 -13.89
N SER A 194 13.50 -4.77 -13.09
CA SER A 194 14.90 -4.43 -13.26
C SER A 194 15.79 -5.64 -13.02
N GLU A 195 16.78 -5.80 -13.88
CA GLU A 195 17.84 -6.79 -13.73
C GLU A 195 18.90 -6.28 -12.73
N PRO A 196 19.49 -7.17 -11.93
CA PRO A 196 19.18 -8.61 -11.82
C PRO A 196 17.93 -8.85 -10.96
N ILE A 197 17.12 -9.83 -11.38
CA ILE A 197 15.80 -10.14 -10.76
C ILE A 197 15.87 -10.82 -9.39
N TYR A 198 17.02 -11.26 -8.93
CA TYR A 198 17.15 -11.80 -7.57
C TYR A 198 17.18 -10.69 -6.51
N LEU A 199 16.74 -11.01 -5.31
CA LEU A 199 16.45 -10.02 -4.25
C LEU A 199 17.61 -9.09 -3.88
N THR A 200 18.81 -9.65 -3.75
CA THR A 200 20.03 -8.90 -3.42
C THR A 200 20.44 -7.99 -4.57
N GLY A 201 20.29 -8.47 -5.81
CA GLY A 201 20.70 -7.75 -6.98
C GLY A 201 20.03 -6.41 -7.18
N ARG A 202 18.71 -6.30 -6.90
CA ARG A 202 18.03 -5.01 -6.97
C ARG A 202 18.50 -4.02 -5.91
N SER A 203 18.87 -4.49 -4.72
CA SER A 203 19.44 -3.63 -3.70
C SER A 203 20.85 -3.17 -4.06
N GLU A 204 21.66 -4.04 -4.67
CA GLU A 204 22.99 -3.70 -5.21
C GLU A 204 22.87 -2.70 -6.35
N LEU A 205 21.95 -2.94 -7.30
CA LEU A 205 21.66 -2.01 -8.39
C LEU A 205 21.23 -0.63 -7.86
N ALA A 206 20.37 -0.59 -6.82
CA ALA A 206 19.97 0.67 -6.20
C ALA A 206 21.16 1.43 -5.59
N LEU A 207 22.06 0.72 -4.93
CA LEU A 207 23.26 1.31 -4.33
C LEU A 207 24.23 1.85 -5.39
N GLU A 208 24.35 1.17 -6.51
CA GLU A 208 25.18 1.61 -7.62
C GLU A 208 24.55 2.80 -8.34
N GLU A 209 23.23 2.75 -8.59
CA GLU A 209 22.46 3.86 -9.16
C GLU A 209 22.60 5.13 -8.28
N LEU A 210 22.38 5.01 -6.97
CA LEU A 210 22.56 6.12 -6.03
C LEU A 210 23.96 6.75 -6.11
N GLY A 211 25.00 5.91 -6.24
CA GLY A 211 26.37 6.38 -6.39
C GLY A 211 26.58 7.16 -7.69
N ARG A 212 26.07 6.66 -8.79
CA ARG A 212 26.18 7.32 -10.12
C ARG A 212 25.42 8.62 -10.22
N LEU A 213 24.22 8.67 -9.60
CA LEU A 213 23.39 9.87 -9.59
C LEU A 213 23.86 10.94 -8.57
N GLY A 214 24.95 10.69 -7.82
CA GLY A 214 25.49 11.63 -6.84
C GLY A 214 24.64 11.76 -5.57
N ALA A 215 23.84 10.75 -5.24
CA ALA A 215 22.93 10.78 -4.11
C ALA A 215 23.64 10.90 -2.75
N PHE A 216 24.84 10.33 -2.62
CA PHE A 216 25.61 10.36 -1.38
C PHE A 216 26.30 11.71 -1.09
N ASP A 217 26.26 12.65 -2.04
CA ASP A 217 26.82 13.99 -1.91
C ASP A 217 25.76 15.04 -1.55
N ARG A 218 24.51 14.62 -1.39
CA ARG A 218 23.38 15.47 -0.97
C ARG A 218 23.35 15.66 0.55
N LYS A 219 22.73 16.73 1.01
CA LYS A 219 22.50 16.99 2.45
C LYS A 219 21.60 15.94 3.08
N TYR A 220 20.62 15.44 2.31
CA TYR A 220 19.66 14.44 2.76
C TYR A 220 19.58 13.25 1.81
N LEU A 221 19.40 12.05 2.38
CA LEU A 221 19.09 10.83 1.64
C LEU A 221 17.80 10.21 2.21
N LEU A 222 16.70 10.37 1.49
CA LEU A 222 15.38 9.86 1.87
C LEU A 222 15.13 8.49 1.25
N LEU A 223 14.95 7.48 2.10
CA LEU A 223 14.66 6.11 1.69
C LEU A 223 13.17 5.85 1.79
N PHE A 224 12.55 5.64 0.65
CA PHE A 224 11.14 5.41 0.55
C PHE A 224 10.82 3.91 0.49
N ALA A 225 10.04 3.41 1.44
CA ALA A 225 9.49 2.07 1.37
C ALA A 225 8.12 2.14 0.64
N PRO A 226 8.00 1.61 -0.59
CA PRO A 226 6.79 1.78 -1.38
C PRO A 226 5.64 0.90 -0.89
N THR A 227 4.44 1.20 -1.39
CA THR A 227 3.24 0.37 -1.21
C THR A 227 3.31 -0.94 -2.03
N GLY A 228 2.27 -1.75 -1.98
CA GLY A 228 2.20 -3.03 -2.69
C GLY A 228 2.33 -2.95 -4.21
N THR A 229 1.97 -1.83 -4.82
CA THR A 229 2.11 -1.56 -6.25
C THR A 229 3.47 -0.98 -6.64
N GLY A 230 4.28 -0.57 -5.67
CA GLY A 230 5.48 0.23 -5.89
C GLY A 230 5.21 1.74 -5.89
N TRP A 231 3.95 2.14 -5.60
CA TRP A 231 3.58 3.54 -5.49
C TRP A 231 4.27 4.18 -4.28
N VAL A 232 4.68 5.41 -4.47
CA VAL A 232 5.23 6.31 -3.46
C VAL A 232 4.37 7.56 -3.40
N ASP A 233 4.22 8.15 -2.23
CA ASP A 233 3.49 9.39 -2.06
C ASP A 233 4.27 10.55 -2.70
N GLN A 234 3.75 11.01 -3.84
CA GLN A 234 4.39 12.07 -4.61
C GLN A 234 4.35 13.40 -3.88
N THR A 235 3.23 13.70 -3.21
CA THR A 235 3.08 14.93 -2.41
C THR A 235 4.11 15.01 -1.28
N MET A 236 4.35 13.88 -0.62
CA MET A 236 5.38 13.79 0.43
C MET A 236 6.79 14.02 -0.12
N ILE A 237 7.13 13.41 -1.28
CA ILE A 237 8.46 13.60 -1.88
C ILE A 237 8.67 15.04 -2.31
N GLU A 238 7.70 15.62 -3.02
CA GLU A 238 7.74 17.01 -3.47
C GLU A 238 7.88 17.96 -2.27
N CYS A 239 7.16 17.70 -1.20
CA CYS A 239 7.27 18.43 0.05
C CYS A 239 8.70 18.37 0.64
N ALA A 240 9.30 17.17 0.69
CA ALA A 240 10.66 16.99 1.19
C ALA A 240 11.70 17.68 0.28
N GLU A 241 11.50 17.66 -1.04
CA GLU A 241 12.35 18.36 -2.00
C GLU A 241 12.29 19.89 -1.84
N ILE A 242 11.10 20.44 -1.57
CA ILE A 242 10.95 21.88 -1.29
C ILE A 242 11.70 22.24 -0.01
N PHE A 243 11.44 21.57 1.12
CA PHE A 243 12.09 21.90 2.39
C PHE A 243 13.60 21.65 2.41
N ALA A 244 14.06 20.67 1.63
CA ALA A 244 15.50 20.44 1.44
C ALA A 244 16.13 21.40 0.42
N ARG A 245 15.39 22.30 -0.22
CA ARG A 245 15.84 23.17 -1.30
C ARG A 245 16.48 22.39 -2.45
N GLY A 246 15.93 21.19 -2.70
CA GLY A 246 16.43 20.27 -3.72
C GLY A 246 17.73 19.54 -3.35
N ASP A 247 18.39 19.86 -2.22
CA ASP A 247 19.61 19.17 -1.78
C ASP A 247 19.28 17.83 -1.07
N ILE A 248 18.54 17.02 -1.77
CA ILE A 248 18.03 15.71 -1.33
C ILE A 248 18.13 14.68 -2.44
N ALA A 249 18.43 13.45 -2.07
CA ALA A 249 18.24 12.29 -2.91
C ALA A 249 17.15 11.39 -2.34
N THR A 250 16.24 10.92 -3.19
CA THR A 250 15.18 9.99 -2.79
C THR A 250 15.38 8.65 -3.48
N ALA A 251 15.28 7.53 -2.74
CA ALA A 251 15.47 6.19 -3.27
C ALA A 251 14.29 5.27 -2.97
N CYS A 252 13.87 4.48 -3.96
CA CYS A 252 12.82 3.48 -3.83
C CYS A 252 13.17 2.19 -4.60
N ILE A 253 12.86 1.03 -4.02
CA ILE A 253 12.93 -0.28 -4.70
C ILE A 253 11.54 -0.91 -4.70
N GLN A 254 10.99 -1.14 -5.88
CA GLN A 254 9.69 -1.78 -6.05
C GLN A 254 9.75 -3.27 -5.70
N TYR A 255 8.96 -3.73 -4.72
CA TYR A 255 8.91 -5.13 -4.34
C TYR A 255 7.66 -5.88 -4.82
N GLY A 256 6.65 -5.17 -5.33
CA GLY A 256 5.38 -5.74 -5.77
C GLY A 256 4.73 -4.93 -6.88
N ARG A 257 3.64 -5.49 -7.45
CA ARG A 257 2.84 -4.89 -8.54
C ARG A 257 1.35 -4.90 -8.24
N SER A 258 0.96 -5.43 -7.10
CA SER A 258 -0.44 -5.65 -6.74
C SER A 258 -0.92 -4.60 -5.76
N PRO A 259 -2.21 -4.23 -5.77
CA PRO A 259 -2.80 -3.37 -4.75
C PRO A 259 -2.47 -3.85 -3.34
N SER A 260 -2.39 -2.93 -2.39
CA SER A 260 -1.89 -3.19 -1.03
C SER A 260 -2.60 -4.36 -0.35
N PHE A 261 -3.94 -4.45 -0.43
CA PHE A 261 -4.71 -5.54 0.18
C PHE A 261 -4.42 -6.94 -0.42
N LEU A 262 -3.94 -7.02 -1.67
CA LEU A 262 -3.47 -8.26 -2.30
C LEU A 262 -1.97 -8.51 -2.09
N ALA A 263 -1.22 -7.49 -1.72
CA ALA A 263 0.23 -7.53 -1.58
C ALA A 263 0.71 -7.80 -0.14
N VAL A 264 -0.19 -7.96 0.84
CA VAL A 264 0.15 -8.20 2.26
C VAL A 264 1.16 -9.35 2.43
N HIS A 265 1.01 -10.43 1.67
CA HIS A 265 1.94 -11.57 1.72
C HIS A 265 3.36 -11.22 1.20
N LYS A 266 3.52 -10.14 0.44
CA LYS A 266 4.80 -9.66 -0.10
C LYS A 266 5.54 -8.69 0.83
N VAL A 267 4.94 -8.25 1.94
CA VAL A 267 5.58 -7.36 2.93
C VAL A 267 6.90 -7.94 3.44
N ALA A 268 6.98 -9.27 3.59
CA ALA A 268 8.23 -9.94 3.97
C ALA A 268 9.36 -9.71 2.96
N LEU A 269 9.02 -9.66 1.66
CA LEU A 269 9.96 -9.36 0.59
C LEU A 269 10.39 -7.88 0.65
N GLY A 270 9.44 -6.96 0.80
CA GLY A 270 9.72 -5.53 0.99
C GLY A 270 10.68 -5.29 2.16
N ARG A 271 10.42 -5.92 3.34
CA ARG A 271 11.32 -5.85 4.50
C ARG A 271 12.74 -6.35 4.17
N LYS A 272 12.87 -7.45 3.44
CA LYS A 272 14.18 -7.99 3.09
C LYS A 272 14.96 -7.03 2.19
N GLN A 273 14.34 -6.50 1.14
CA GLN A 273 14.98 -5.55 0.23
C GLN A 273 15.33 -4.24 0.95
N PHE A 274 14.41 -3.71 1.74
CA PHE A 274 14.65 -2.47 2.48
C PHE A 274 15.81 -2.61 3.49
N ARG A 275 15.89 -3.74 4.19
CA ARG A 275 17.01 -4.05 5.09
C ARG A 275 18.34 -4.11 4.36
N GLN A 276 18.38 -4.73 3.18
CA GLN A 276 19.60 -4.83 2.37
C GLN A 276 20.04 -3.46 1.85
N LEU A 277 19.09 -2.62 1.44
CA LEU A 277 19.36 -1.25 1.01
C LEU A 277 19.95 -0.43 2.17
N LEU A 278 19.31 -0.41 3.33
CA LEU A 278 19.78 0.29 4.52
C LEU A 278 21.19 -0.14 4.92
N TRP A 279 21.42 -1.45 4.97
CA TRP A 279 22.72 -1.99 5.33
C TRP A 279 23.80 -1.58 4.32
N GLY A 280 23.52 -1.67 3.03
CA GLY A 280 24.46 -1.28 1.96
C GLY A 280 24.77 0.22 1.96
N ILE A 281 23.78 1.07 2.25
CA ILE A 281 23.97 2.52 2.42
C ILE A 281 24.89 2.79 3.62
N ASN A 282 24.58 2.19 4.78
CA ASN A 282 25.39 2.37 5.98
C ASN A 282 26.85 1.98 5.76
N GLN A 283 27.11 0.86 5.04
CA GLN A 283 28.48 0.47 4.68
C GLN A 283 29.16 1.51 3.79
N ARG A 284 28.50 2.03 2.77
CA ARG A 284 29.07 3.05 1.87
C ARG A 284 29.33 4.39 2.58
N LEU A 285 28.52 4.73 3.56
CA LEU A 285 28.69 5.94 4.36
C LEU A 285 29.76 5.77 5.45
N ALA A 286 30.07 4.54 5.87
CA ALA A 286 31.06 4.28 6.92
C ALA A 286 32.45 4.84 6.55
N ASP A 287 32.85 4.78 5.27
CA ASP A 287 34.13 5.26 4.77
C ASP A 287 34.18 6.79 4.56
N ARG A 288 33.04 7.48 4.67
CA ARG A 288 32.97 8.95 4.54
C ARG A 288 33.16 9.66 5.88
N PRO A 289 33.80 10.82 5.91
CA PRO A 289 33.82 11.69 7.09
C PRO A 289 32.39 11.99 7.57
N LYS A 290 32.17 12.01 8.88
CA LYS A 290 30.81 12.19 9.45
C LYS A 290 30.14 13.48 9.02
N ASP A 291 30.88 14.55 8.89
CA ASP A 291 30.44 15.88 8.45
C ASP A 291 30.08 15.95 6.95
N LYS A 292 30.45 14.93 6.17
CA LYS A 292 30.17 14.81 4.74
C LYS A 292 29.15 13.69 4.41
N ARG A 293 28.51 13.13 5.43
CA ARG A 293 27.47 12.12 5.24
C ARG A 293 26.11 12.79 5.09
N PRO A 294 25.28 12.35 4.16
CA PRO A 294 23.88 12.79 4.16
C PRO A 294 23.18 12.36 5.45
N LYS A 295 22.24 13.15 5.92
CA LYS A 295 21.26 12.70 6.90
C LYS A 295 20.35 11.66 6.24
N VAL A 296 20.34 10.45 6.78
CA VAL A 296 19.54 9.34 6.22
C VAL A 296 18.14 9.38 6.84
N LEU A 297 17.14 9.61 6.00
CA LEU A 297 15.75 9.72 6.40
C LEU A 297 14.98 8.50 5.87
N VAL A 298 13.95 8.06 6.58
CA VAL A 298 13.08 6.94 6.17
C VAL A 298 11.65 7.41 6.12
N PHE A 299 10.96 7.08 5.03
CA PHE A 299 9.52 7.24 4.90
C PHE A 299 8.83 5.94 4.48
N GLY A 300 7.59 5.80 4.89
CA GLY A 300 6.70 4.78 4.41
C GLY A 300 5.25 5.11 4.72
N GLU A 301 4.37 4.73 3.80
CA GLU A 301 2.93 4.84 3.95
C GLU A 301 2.27 3.48 3.78
N SER A 302 1.23 3.19 4.54
CA SER A 302 0.48 1.94 4.43
C SER A 302 1.39 0.70 4.55
N LEU A 303 1.43 -0.20 3.55
CA LEU A 303 2.35 -1.34 3.55
C LEU A 303 3.83 -0.92 3.56
N GLY A 304 4.15 0.27 3.05
CA GLY A 304 5.48 0.86 3.14
C GLY A 304 5.84 1.19 4.59
N ALA A 305 4.93 1.82 5.32
CA ALA A 305 5.09 2.07 6.76
C ALA A 305 5.29 0.76 7.52
N TRP A 306 4.50 -0.28 7.21
CA TRP A 306 4.68 -1.59 7.83
C TRP A 306 6.05 -2.22 7.51
N SER A 307 6.46 -2.24 6.24
CA SER A 307 7.69 -2.92 5.84
C SER A 307 8.93 -2.22 6.40
N SER A 308 8.98 -0.88 6.37
CA SER A 308 10.12 -0.11 6.86
C SER A 308 10.18 -0.05 8.39
N SER A 309 9.04 0.19 9.07
CA SER A 309 9.02 0.22 10.53
C SER A 309 9.39 -1.11 11.16
N ASP A 310 8.94 -2.25 10.61
CA ASP A 310 9.34 -3.58 11.08
C ASP A 310 10.86 -3.83 10.94
N VAL A 311 11.53 -3.19 9.99
CA VAL A 311 12.99 -3.28 9.81
C VAL A 311 13.71 -2.35 10.79
N VAL A 312 13.34 -1.08 10.79
CA VAL A 312 14.00 -0.04 11.60
C VAL A 312 13.81 -0.32 13.09
N MET A 313 12.57 -0.62 13.50
CA MET A 313 12.20 -0.83 14.89
C MET A 313 12.41 -2.28 15.37
N HIS A 314 13.06 -3.14 14.58
CA HIS A 314 13.30 -4.54 14.99
C HIS A 314 14.10 -4.64 16.30
N ARG A 315 14.99 -3.69 16.57
CA ARG A 315 15.80 -3.55 17.79
C ARG A 315 15.40 -2.32 18.59
N GLY A 316 14.17 -1.85 18.46
CA GLY A 316 13.75 -0.58 19.02
C GLY A 316 14.55 0.59 18.41
N ILE A 317 14.82 1.61 19.20
CA ILE A 317 15.58 2.80 18.78
C ILE A 317 17.01 2.48 18.35
N GLN A 318 17.62 1.42 18.89
CA GLN A 318 18.95 0.97 18.46
C GLN A 318 19.01 0.61 16.96
N GLY A 319 17.86 0.34 16.32
CA GLY A 319 17.81 0.13 14.88
C GLY A 319 18.22 1.34 14.06
N PHE A 320 17.96 2.54 14.54
CA PHE A 320 18.39 3.79 13.91
C PHE A 320 19.93 3.88 13.85
N ASP A 321 20.59 3.64 14.95
CA ASP A 321 22.06 3.67 15.02
C ASP A 321 22.67 2.51 14.23
N HIS A 322 22.04 1.32 14.29
CA HIS A 322 22.50 0.14 13.56
C HIS A 322 22.52 0.34 12.04
N TYR A 323 21.53 1.06 11.49
CA TYR A 323 21.43 1.33 10.06
C TYR A 323 21.94 2.73 9.67
N GLY A 324 22.35 3.55 10.62
CA GLY A 324 22.79 4.93 10.38
C GLY A 324 21.65 5.84 9.94
N ILE A 325 20.43 5.62 10.46
CA ILE A 325 19.25 6.42 10.14
C ILE A 325 19.17 7.59 11.12
N ASP A 326 18.91 8.79 10.63
CA ASP A 326 18.67 9.95 11.47
C ASP A 326 17.23 9.97 12.02
N ARG A 327 16.25 9.90 11.13
CA ARG A 327 14.83 10.01 11.49
C ARG A 327 13.94 9.18 10.57
N ALA A 328 12.74 8.82 11.06
CA ALA A 328 11.72 8.14 10.29
C ALA A 328 10.36 8.80 10.46
N LEU A 329 9.57 8.82 9.37
CA LEU A 329 8.19 9.27 9.35
C LEU A 329 7.33 8.19 8.70
N TRP A 330 6.23 7.81 9.35
CA TRP A 330 5.32 6.79 8.86
C TRP A 330 3.87 7.30 8.86
N PHE A 331 3.20 7.14 7.74
CA PHE A 331 1.78 7.47 7.59
C PHE A 331 0.94 6.20 7.46
N GLY A 332 -0.21 6.17 8.12
CA GLY A 332 -1.17 5.09 8.01
C GLY A 332 -0.58 3.72 8.35
N LEU A 333 0.09 3.60 9.49
CA LEU A 333 0.74 2.37 9.91
C LEU A 333 -0.29 1.28 10.17
N PRO A 334 -0.31 0.17 9.37
CA PRO A 334 -1.31 -0.87 9.56
C PRO A 334 -1.27 -1.49 10.95
N GLY A 335 -2.43 -1.70 11.56
CA GLY A 335 -2.57 -2.35 12.87
C GLY A 335 -1.99 -3.78 12.94
N PHE A 336 -1.56 -4.33 11.80
CA PHE A 336 -0.83 -5.59 11.67
C PHE A 336 0.70 -5.45 11.76
N ALA A 337 1.25 -4.25 11.82
CA ALA A 337 2.70 -4.03 11.91
C ALA A 337 3.29 -4.79 13.11
N LYS A 338 4.44 -5.43 12.87
CA LYS A 338 5.04 -6.37 13.84
C LYS A 338 5.41 -5.70 15.15
N TRP A 339 6.09 -4.57 15.08
CA TRP A 339 6.54 -3.87 16.27
C TRP A 339 5.37 -3.32 17.10
N SER A 340 4.33 -2.80 16.44
CA SER A 340 3.09 -2.35 17.07
C SER A 340 2.38 -3.50 17.80
N ARG A 341 2.32 -4.69 17.20
CA ARG A 341 1.69 -5.88 17.81
C ARG A 341 2.47 -6.44 18.99
N ASN A 342 3.79 -6.36 18.96
CA ASN A 342 4.65 -6.92 20.01
C ASN A 342 4.70 -6.02 21.26
N GLY A 343 3.87 -4.98 21.34
CA GLY A 343 3.84 -4.07 22.49
C GLY A 343 5.04 -3.14 22.56
N MET A 344 5.79 -2.99 21.48
CA MET A 344 6.89 -2.03 21.37
C MET A 344 6.29 -0.63 21.18
N ARG A 345 5.83 -0.07 22.28
CA ARG A 345 5.26 1.30 22.34
C ARG A 345 6.26 2.22 22.99
N ASP A 346 6.10 3.51 22.76
CA ASP A 346 6.88 4.53 23.45
C ASP A 346 6.86 4.32 24.96
N GLY A 347 8.03 4.40 25.61
CA GLY A 347 8.18 4.14 27.03
C GLY A 347 7.97 2.69 27.49
N SER A 348 7.71 1.75 26.54
CA SER A 348 7.38 0.36 26.90
C SER A 348 8.57 -0.48 27.37
N SER A 349 9.79 -0.09 27.05
CA SER A 349 11.02 -0.79 27.41
C SER A 349 12.25 0.09 27.22
N GLU A 350 13.40 -0.39 27.71
CA GLU A 350 14.71 0.25 27.45
C GLU A 350 15.03 0.34 25.93
N LEU A 351 14.46 -0.52 25.12
CA LEU A 351 14.62 -0.48 23.66
C LEU A 351 13.79 0.62 23.00
N ILE A 352 12.76 1.10 23.66
CA ILE A 352 11.87 2.18 23.21
C ILE A 352 11.73 3.18 24.38
N PRO A 353 12.74 4.01 24.65
CA PRO A 353 12.66 5.00 25.70
C PRO A 353 11.50 5.97 25.48
N GLU A 354 10.93 6.49 26.55
CA GLU A 354 9.87 7.49 26.51
C GLU A 354 10.32 8.73 25.72
N GLY A 355 9.45 9.25 24.86
CA GLY A 355 9.72 10.39 23.98
C GLY A 355 10.53 10.05 22.72
N SER A 356 10.91 8.77 22.51
CA SER A 356 11.70 8.38 21.34
C SER A 356 10.85 8.10 20.09
N VAL A 357 9.55 7.82 20.26
CA VAL A 357 8.57 7.57 19.19
C VAL A 357 7.31 8.39 19.47
N GLY A 358 6.96 9.30 18.56
CA GLY A 358 5.71 10.05 18.61
C GLY A 358 4.64 9.43 17.71
N ALA A 359 3.43 9.24 18.21
CA ALA A 359 2.28 8.80 17.44
C ALA A 359 1.13 9.82 17.58
N PHE A 360 0.68 10.36 16.46
CA PHE A 360 -0.23 11.50 16.40
C PHE A 360 -1.40 11.20 15.45
N ASP A 361 -2.54 11.84 15.70
CA ASP A 361 -3.69 11.82 14.80
C ASP A 361 -3.90 13.15 14.06
N ARG A 362 -3.11 14.18 14.41
CA ARG A 362 -3.10 15.53 13.84
C ARG A 362 -1.86 16.32 14.23
N TYR A 363 -1.57 17.37 13.47
CA TYR A 363 -0.36 18.16 13.67
C TYR A 363 -0.33 18.94 14.98
N GLU A 364 -1.47 19.43 15.47
CA GLU A 364 -1.52 20.21 16.72
C GLU A 364 -0.90 19.46 17.90
N GLN A 365 -1.09 18.13 17.98
CA GLN A 365 -0.45 17.32 19.03
C GLN A 365 1.08 17.33 18.97
N LEU A 366 1.64 17.33 17.76
CA LEU A 366 3.08 17.44 17.56
C LEU A 366 3.57 18.87 17.86
N ALA A 367 2.78 19.87 17.49
CA ALA A 367 3.11 21.28 17.72
C ALA A 367 3.06 21.69 19.20
N GLU A 368 2.24 21.03 20.03
CA GLU A 368 2.17 21.26 21.47
C GLU A 368 3.43 20.80 22.23
N LEU A 369 4.25 19.94 21.63
CA LEU A 369 5.49 19.47 22.25
C LEU A 369 6.57 20.55 22.26
N THR A 370 7.40 20.51 23.28
CA THR A 370 8.60 21.34 23.36
C THR A 370 9.63 20.97 22.29
N ASP A 371 10.57 21.87 22.01
CA ASP A 371 11.65 21.59 21.07
C ASP A 371 12.49 20.38 21.53
N GLU A 372 12.76 20.26 22.83
CA GLU A 372 13.50 19.13 23.40
C GLU A 372 12.77 17.79 23.19
N GLU A 373 11.45 17.76 23.38
CA GLU A 373 10.64 16.56 23.13
C GLU A 373 10.64 16.18 21.65
N ARG A 374 10.52 17.16 20.75
CA ARG A 374 10.62 16.93 19.30
C ARG A 374 12.01 16.45 18.90
N ASP A 375 13.07 17.01 19.48
CA ASP A 375 14.46 16.62 19.18
C ASP A 375 14.77 15.19 19.62
N ASN A 376 14.19 14.73 20.72
CA ASN A 376 14.37 13.37 21.21
C ASN A 376 13.66 12.31 20.35
N MET A 377 12.64 12.67 19.57
CA MET A 377 11.95 11.72 18.71
C MET A 377 12.80 11.30 17.52
N ARG A 378 13.00 9.99 17.36
CA ARG A 378 13.65 9.38 16.20
C ARG A 378 12.62 8.91 15.17
N ALA A 379 11.41 8.62 15.62
CA ALA A 379 10.31 8.18 14.77
C ALA A 379 9.03 8.98 15.06
N VAL A 380 8.37 9.41 13.99
CA VAL A 380 7.04 10.04 14.02
C VAL A 380 6.06 9.19 13.23
N ILE A 381 4.89 8.95 13.79
CA ILE A 381 3.80 8.20 13.17
C ILE A 381 2.58 9.13 13.11
N LEU A 382 2.00 9.25 11.94
CA LEU A 382 0.70 9.90 11.75
C LEU A 382 -0.32 8.85 11.34
N ASP A 383 -1.29 8.60 12.22
CA ASP A 383 -2.39 7.66 12.00
C ASP A 383 -3.70 8.36 12.35
N HIS A 384 -4.52 8.68 11.36
CA HIS A 384 -5.83 9.26 11.62
C HIS A 384 -6.74 8.28 12.37
N ASP A 385 -7.51 8.77 13.34
CA ASP A 385 -8.43 7.98 14.16
C ASP A 385 -9.40 7.12 13.35
N ASN A 386 -9.81 7.60 12.18
CA ASN A 386 -10.74 6.93 11.28
C ASN A 386 -10.06 6.30 10.04
N ASP A 387 -8.73 6.15 10.03
CA ASP A 387 -8.05 5.43 8.95
C ASP A 387 -8.38 3.93 9.04
N PRO A 388 -9.11 3.36 8.06
CA PRO A 388 -9.47 1.96 8.11
C PRO A 388 -8.27 1.01 7.97
N ILE A 389 -7.15 1.47 7.39
CA ILE A 389 -5.93 0.65 7.24
C ILE A 389 -5.21 0.52 8.58
N ALA A 390 -5.12 1.60 9.33
CA ALA A 390 -4.56 1.60 10.68
C ALA A 390 -5.43 0.82 11.67
N GLN A 391 -6.76 0.88 11.50
CA GLN A 391 -7.72 0.31 12.43
C GLN A 391 -8.11 -1.14 12.15
N VAL A 392 -7.91 -1.66 10.92
CA VAL A 392 -8.29 -3.04 10.59
C VAL A 392 -7.43 -4.08 11.31
N THR A 393 -8.05 -4.87 12.18
CA THR A 393 -7.41 -6.02 12.85
C THR A 393 -8.42 -7.15 13.01
N PHE A 394 -7.98 -8.41 13.08
CA PHE A 394 -8.87 -9.55 13.35
C PHE A 394 -9.60 -9.45 14.69
N ARG A 395 -9.06 -8.67 15.63
CA ARG A 395 -9.66 -8.43 16.93
C ARG A 395 -11.01 -7.73 16.83
N LEU A 396 -11.22 -6.89 15.80
CA LEU A 396 -12.51 -6.22 15.53
C LEU A 396 -13.67 -7.20 15.36
N ALA A 397 -13.40 -8.43 14.93
CA ALA A 397 -14.44 -9.44 14.77
C ALA A 397 -15.05 -9.92 16.11
N VAL A 398 -14.31 -9.79 17.22
CA VAL A 398 -14.68 -10.39 18.52
C VAL A 398 -14.63 -9.42 19.70
N LYS A 399 -13.99 -8.24 19.55
CA LYS A 399 -13.83 -7.27 20.64
C LYS A 399 -14.02 -5.86 20.13
N GLU A 400 -14.79 -5.07 20.90
CA GLU A 400 -14.97 -3.64 20.68
C GLU A 400 -13.62 -2.91 20.82
N PRO A 401 -13.25 -2.07 19.83
CA PRO A 401 -12.04 -1.27 19.90
C PRO A 401 -12.29 0.03 20.69
N ALA A 402 -11.22 0.58 21.29
CA ALA A 402 -11.31 1.82 22.06
C ALA A 402 -11.81 3.01 21.21
N TRP A 403 -11.43 3.08 19.95
CA TRP A 403 -11.83 4.16 19.04
C TRP A 403 -13.34 4.17 18.68
N LEU A 404 -14.11 3.13 19.06
CA LEU A 404 -15.58 3.10 18.97
C LEU A 404 -16.27 3.29 20.32
N ASP A 405 -15.53 3.35 21.43
CA ASP A 405 -16.11 3.50 22.75
C ASP A 405 -16.86 4.83 22.87
N PRO A 406 -18.18 4.83 23.12
CA PRO A 406 -18.96 6.06 23.26
C PRO A 406 -18.67 6.82 24.55
N HIS A 407 -18.04 6.18 25.54
CA HIS A 407 -17.78 6.72 26.88
C HIS A 407 -16.29 7.02 27.14
N GLY A 408 -15.42 6.76 26.17
CA GLY A 408 -13.98 6.86 26.34
C GLY A 408 -13.28 7.61 25.19
N THR A 409 -12.31 6.94 24.59
CA THR A 409 -11.39 7.48 23.56
C THR A 409 -11.92 7.34 22.14
N ARG A 410 -13.21 7.67 21.92
CA ARG A 410 -13.77 7.61 20.56
C ARG A 410 -13.00 8.52 19.63
N GLY A 411 -12.57 7.99 18.50
CA GLY A 411 -11.83 8.73 17.49
C GLY A 411 -12.60 9.95 16.97
N ARG A 412 -11.91 11.08 16.84
CA ARG A 412 -12.47 12.39 16.45
C ARG A 412 -13.30 12.34 15.18
N ASN A 413 -12.84 11.60 14.20
CA ASN A 413 -13.43 11.50 12.87
C ASN A 413 -14.27 10.24 12.68
N VAL A 414 -14.54 9.49 13.75
CA VAL A 414 -15.40 8.30 13.72
C VAL A 414 -16.86 8.72 13.87
N PRO A 415 -17.77 8.35 12.94
CA PRO A 415 -19.16 8.74 13.00
C PRO A 415 -19.82 8.37 14.33
N ALA A 416 -20.55 9.32 14.95
CA ALA A 416 -21.20 9.11 16.24
C ALA A 416 -22.22 7.96 16.24
N THR A 417 -22.80 7.68 15.07
CA THR A 417 -23.78 6.61 14.86
C THR A 417 -23.15 5.23 14.66
N MET A 418 -21.83 5.15 14.44
CA MET A 418 -21.14 3.89 14.29
C MET A 418 -21.04 3.17 15.64
N THR A 419 -21.53 1.95 15.70
CA THR A 419 -21.48 1.09 16.89
C THR A 419 -20.79 -0.23 16.54
N TRP A 420 -20.02 -0.77 17.48
CA TRP A 420 -19.39 -2.05 17.27
C TRP A 420 -20.43 -3.18 17.20
N THR A 421 -20.27 -4.04 16.22
CA THR A 421 -21.04 -5.26 16.03
C THR A 421 -20.09 -6.40 15.68
N PRO A 422 -20.07 -7.52 16.44
CA PRO A 422 -19.20 -8.65 16.16
C PRO A 422 -19.22 -9.06 14.69
N LEU A 423 -18.07 -9.38 14.13
CA LEU A 423 -17.83 -9.76 12.74
C LEU A 423 -18.18 -8.66 11.73
N LEU A 424 -19.32 -7.97 11.87
CA LEU A 424 -19.79 -6.97 10.91
C LEU A 424 -18.89 -5.74 10.88
N THR A 425 -18.48 -5.24 12.04
CA THR A 425 -17.52 -4.11 12.12
C THR A 425 -16.19 -4.46 11.46
N PHE A 426 -15.70 -5.69 11.65
CA PHE A 426 -14.49 -6.15 10.94
C PHE A 426 -14.68 -6.15 9.42
N VAL A 427 -15.79 -6.69 8.92
CA VAL A 427 -16.07 -6.72 7.47
C VAL A 427 -16.22 -5.30 6.92
N GLN A 428 -16.92 -4.41 7.63
CA GLN A 428 -17.09 -3.02 7.22
C GLN A 428 -15.73 -2.31 7.12
N VAL A 429 -14.92 -2.33 8.16
CA VAL A 429 -13.60 -1.67 8.17
C VAL A 429 -12.66 -2.29 7.12
N ALA A 430 -12.73 -3.61 6.89
CA ALA A 430 -11.95 -4.25 5.83
C ALA A 430 -12.37 -3.79 4.41
N VAL A 431 -13.67 -3.57 4.17
CA VAL A 431 -14.17 -3.00 2.91
C VAL A 431 -13.76 -1.54 2.76
N ASP A 432 -13.84 -0.77 3.84
CA ASP A 432 -13.41 0.63 3.85
C ASP A 432 -11.91 0.73 3.56
N ALA A 433 -11.08 -0.16 4.12
CA ALA A 433 -9.64 -0.23 3.85
C ALA A 433 -9.32 -0.53 2.35
N MET A 434 -10.15 -1.33 1.66
CA MET A 434 -9.98 -1.56 0.22
C MET A 434 -10.32 -0.32 -0.64
N ASN A 435 -11.08 0.62 -0.12
CA ASN A 435 -11.49 1.86 -0.80
C ASN A 435 -10.75 3.10 -0.31
N ALA A 436 -9.86 2.96 0.67
CA ALA A 436 -9.21 4.05 1.38
C ALA A 436 -8.32 4.96 0.50
N MET A 437 -7.83 4.45 -0.64
CA MET A 437 -6.93 5.16 -1.56
C MET A 437 -7.64 6.02 -2.61
N LYS A 438 -8.94 6.25 -2.48
CA LYS A 438 -9.66 7.12 -3.40
C LYS A 438 -9.52 8.57 -2.93
N VAL A 439 -8.73 9.33 -3.66
CA VAL A 439 -8.47 10.76 -3.40
C VAL A 439 -8.87 11.59 -4.62
N ILE A 440 -9.24 12.84 -4.39
CA ILE A 440 -9.54 13.81 -5.45
C ILE A 440 -8.31 14.70 -5.63
N PRO A 441 -7.77 14.82 -6.86
CA PRO A 441 -6.61 15.68 -7.12
C PRO A 441 -6.85 17.11 -6.66
N GLY A 442 -5.90 17.68 -5.93
CA GLY A 442 -5.95 19.04 -5.41
C GLY A 442 -6.81 19.26 -4.17
N GLU A 443 -7.61 18.28 -3.76
CA GLU A 443 -8.38 18.29 -2.51
C GLU A 443 -7.65 17.51 -1.43
N PHE A 444 -6.91 18.22 -0.59
CA PHE A 444 -6.15 17.63 0.51
C PHE A 444 -7.02 17.51 1.76
N LYS A 445 -7.05 16.32 2.33
CA LYS A 445 -7.83 16.02 3.54
C LYS A 445 -6.90 15.56 4.65
N SER A 446 -7.33 15.76 5.90
CA SER A 446 -6.64 15.33 7.12
C SER A 446 -7.50 14.33 7.87
N PHE A 447 -7.95 13.27 7.18
CA PHE A 447 -8.76 12.20 7.75
C PHE A 447 -8.81 10.96 6.85
N GLY A 448 -9.20 9.82 7.39
CA GLY A 448 -9.16 8.53 6.70
C GLY A 448 -7.74 8.16 6.35
N HIS A 449 -7.51 7.62 5.16
CA HIS A 449 -6.17 7.30 4.64
C HIS A 449 -5.64 8.38 3.68
N ASP A 450 -6.13 9.61 3.80
CA ASP A 450 -5.61 10.77 3.08
C ASP A 450 -4.81 11.66 4.05
N TYR A 451 -3.50 11.63 3.91
CA TYR A 451 -2.55 12.34 4.77
C TYR A 451 -2.03 13.64 4.14
N ARG A 452 -2.46 13.95 2.89
CA ARG A 452 -1.93 15.08 2.13
C ARG A 452 -2.15 16.42 2.80
N GLY A 453 -3.25 16.57 3.58
CA GLY A 453 -3.52 17.80 4.33
C GLY A 453 -2.57 18.07 5.49
N ASP A 454 -1.92 17.04 6.01
CA ASP A 454 -0.98 17.14 7.13
C ASP A 454 0.48 17.04 6.68
N THR A 455 0.73 16.67 5.41
CA THR A 455 2.05 16.29 4.89
C THR A 455 3.10 17.37 5.10
N ALA A 456 2.81 18.62 4.73
CA ALA A 456 3.82 19.70 4.81
C ALA A 456 4.33 19.91 6.25
N GLN A 457 3.43 19.99 7.19
CA GLN A 457 3.76 20.23 8.59
C GLN A 457 4.50 19.06 9.22
N PHE A 458 4.04 17.80 8.98
CA PHE A 458 4.69 16.62 9.52
C PHE A 458 6.06 16.34 8.89
N VAL A 459 6.21 16.52 7.59
CA VAL A 459 7.50 16.32 6.89
C VAL A 459 8.53 17.32 7.39
N HIS A 460 8.16 18.60 7.51
CA HIS A 460 9.05 19.63 8.04
C HIS A 460 9.49 19.33 9.47
N ALA A 461 8.53 19.04 10.36
CA ALA A 461 8.80 18.84 11.78
C ALA A 461 9.52 17.52 12.05
N ALA A 462 9.09 16.39 11.46
CA ALA A 462 9.64 15.07 11.73
C ALA A 462 11.10 14.92 11.26
N TYR A 463 11.48 15.58 10.17
CA TYR A 463 12.84 15.50 9.64
C TYR A 463 13.75 16.63 10.06
N HIS A 464 13.23 17.59 10.83
CA HIS A 464 13.98 18.76 11.29
C HIS A 464 14.65 19.48 10.13
N PHE A 465 13.85 19.78 9.10
CA PHE A 465 14.32 20.64 8.02
C PHE A 465 14.60 22.06 8.53
N ASP A 466 15.40 22.81 7.79
CA ASP A 466 15.72 24.18 8.15
C ASP A 466 14.43 25.01 8.31
N PRO A 467 14.35 25.92 9.29
CA PRO A 467 13.13 26.67 9.59
C PRO A 467 12.57 27.42 8.37
N VAL A 468 11.25 27.46 8.28
CA VAL A 468 10.51 28.25 7.29
C VAL A 468 9.52 29.17 7.99
N THR A 469 9.14 30.27 7.35
CA THR A 469 8.09 31.17 7.84
C THR A 469 6.71 30.56 7.67
N GLU A 470 5.70 31.09 8.37
CA GLU A 470 4.31 30.68 8.18
C GLU A 470 3.84 30.91 6.73
N GLU A 471 4.29 32.01 6.10
CA GLU A 471 4.00 32.30 4.70
C GLU A 471 4.61 31.24 3.77
N GLN A 472 5.88 30.88 3.98
CA GLN A 472 6.52 29.81 3.21
C GLN A 472 5.80 28.47 3.41
N MET A 473 5.39 28.12 4.63
CA MET A 473 4.61 26.89 4.89
C MET A 473 3.27 26.91 4.14
N ALA A 474 2.56 28.03 4.15
CA ALA A 474 1.31 28.17 3.39
C ALA A 474 1.53 28.07 1.88
N ASN A 475 2.63 28.66 1.35
CA ASN A 475 2.99 28.55 -0.06
C ASN A 475 3.30 27.09 -0.46
N VAL A 476 3.95 26.32 0.41
CA VAL A 476 4.19 24.88 0.18
C VAL A 476 2.86 24.14 -0.01
N ASP A 477 1.88 24.33 0.87
CA ASP A 477 0.56 23.72 0.74
C ASP A 477 -0.14 24.09 -0.57
N VAL A 478 -0.07 25.35 -0.99
CA VAL A 478 -0.65 25.83 -2.24
C VAL A 478 0.04 25.18 -3.44
N THR A 479 1.38 25.16 -3.43
CA THR A 479 2.18 24.57 -4.52
C THR A 479 1.89 23.06 -4.66
N LEU A 480 1.84 22.30 -3.55
CA LEU A 480 1.57 20.86 -3.60
C LEU A 480 0.17 20.56 -4.19
N LYS A 481 -0.84 21.34 -3.82
CA LYS A 481 -2.20 21.19 -4.39
C LYS A 481 -2.22 21.51 -5.89
N GLN A 482 -1.53 22.55 -6.29
CA GLN A 482 -1.44 22.95 -7.70
C GLN A 482 -0.73 21.89 -8.54
N LEU A 483 0.41 21.36 -8.09
CA LEU A 483 1.15 20.29 -8.76
C LEU A 483 0.31 19.04 -8.95
N GLU A 484 -0.48 18.68 -7.94
CA GLU A 484 -1.36 17.51 -8.05
C GLU A 484 -2.50 17.72 -9.06
N LEU A 485 -3.10 18.92 -9.11
CA LEU A 485 -4.10 19.29 -10.11
C LEU A 485 -3.51 19.21 -11.53
N GLU A 486 -2.37 19.82 -11.76
CA GLU A 486 -1.68 19.82 -13.06
C GLU A 486 -1.32 18.40 -13.51
N ARG A 487 -0.87 17.55 -12.57
CA ARG A 487 -0.61 16.13 -12.81
C ARG A 487 -1.89 15.40 -13.23
N GLY A 488 -2.99 15.62 -12.52
CA GLY A 488 -4.30 15.06 -12.85
C GLY A 488 -4.79 15.46 -14.24
N GLU A 489 -4.69 16.74 -14.58
CA GLU A 489 -5.06 17.27 -15.90
C GLU A 489 -4.16 16.74 -17.02
N ARG A 490 -2.85 16.65 -16.80
CA ARG A 490 -1.89 16.07 -17.75
C ARG A 490 -2.21 14.60 -18.06
N ILE A 491 -2.50 13.81 -17.04
CA ILE A 491 -2.89 12.40 -17.20
C ILE A 491 -4.19 12.30 -17.99
N LYS A 492 -5.20 13.10 -17.66
CA LYS A 492 -6.50 13.11 -18.34
C LYS A 492 -6.35 13.50 -19.81
N ALA A 493 -5.69 14.60 -20.10
CA ALA A 493 -5.46 15.09 -21.47
C ALA A 493 -4.71 14.07 -22.33
N SER A 494 -3.68 13.41 -21.78
CA SER A 494 -2.90 12.40 -22.50
C SER A 494 -3.71 11.16 -22.83
N ASN A 495 -4.60 10.74 -21.94
CA ASN A 495 -5.50 9.60 -22.15
C ASN A 495 -6.57 9.92 -23.22
N GLU A 496 -7.12 11.12 -23.25
CA GLU A 496 -8.07 11.58 -24.26
C GLU A 496 -7.44 11.61 -25.66
N LEU A 497 -6.21 12.15 -25.78
CA LEU A 497 -5.46 12.16 -27.05
C LEU A 497 -5.21 10.75 -27.61
N MET A 498 -4.98 9.77 -26.74
CA MET A 498 -4.79 8.38 -27.17
C MET A 498 -6.12 7.70 -27.55
N ALA A 499 -7.20 8.03 -26.88
CA ALA A 499 -8.52 7.55 -27.22
C ALA A 499 -8.94 8.03 -28.64
N ASP A 500 -8.73 9.30 -28.96
CA ASP A 500 -8.99 9.88 -30.29
C ASP A 500 -8.14 9.21 -31.39
N LYS A 501 -6.83 9.03 -31.15
CA LYS A 501 -5.95 8.31 -32.08
C LYS A 501 -6.38 6.87 -32.31
N SER A 502 -6.96 6.21 -31.31
CA SER A 502 -7.45 4.84 -31.44
C SER A 502 -8.72 4.74 -32.28
N THR A 503 -9.52 5.79 -32.34
CA THR A 503 -10.73 5.88 -33.18
C THR A 503 -10.40 6.22 -34.64
N GLU A 504 -9.27 6.91 -34.90
CA GLU A 504 -8.81 7.26 -36.24
C GLU A 504 -8.02 6.15 -36.96
N THR A 505 -7.67 5.06 -36.27
CA THR A 505 -6.88 3.99 -36.88
C THR A 505 -7.73 3.21 -37.91
N PRO A 506 -7.36 3.18 -39.20
CA PRO A 506 -8.13 2.47 -40.23
C PRO A 506 -8.24 0.98 -39.91
N LYS A 507 -9.41 0.40 -40.19
CA LYS A 507 -9.68 -1.03 -40.08
C LYS A 507 -8.47 -1.85 -40.53
N ARG A 508 -7.93 -2.65 -39.59
CA ARG A 508 -6.84 -3.60 -39.75
C ARG A 508 -6.70 -4.07 -41.22
N ALA A 509 -5.60 -3.67 -41.89
CA ALA A 509 -5.19 -4.30 -43.13
C ALA A 509 -5.05 -5.80 -42.86
N ARG A 510 -5.77 -6.63 -43.58
CA ARG A 510 -5.68 -8.09 -43.47
C ARG A 510 -4.25 -8.49 -43.71
N ARG A 511 -3.62 -9.14 -42.72
CA ARG A 511 -2.27 -9.73 -42.89
C ARG A 511 -2.24 -10.54 -44.17
N PRO A 512 -1.23 -10.32 -45.02
CA PRO A 512 -1.08 -11.09 -46.25
C PRO A 512 -0.98 -12.59 -45.95
N LYS A 513 -1.63 -13.39 -46.81
CA LYS A 513 -1.83 -14.84 -46.66
C LYS A 513 -0.51 -15.64 -46.47
N TYR A 514 0.62 -15.12 -46.97
CA TYR A 514 1.94 -15.78 -46.90
C TYR A 514 2.57 -15.82 -45.49
N LEU A 515 2.04 -15.10 -44.51
CA LEU A 515 2.51 -15.16 -43.13
C LEU A 515 1.75 -16.19 -42.25
N ARG A 516 0.76 -16.90 -42.82
CA ARG A 516 -0.03 -17.91 -42.10
C ARG A 516 0.61 -19.30 -42.07
N ASP A 517 1.59 -19.59 -42.95
CA ASP A 517 2.08 -20.95 -43.19
C ASP A 517 3.48 -21.24 -42.71
N ARG A 518 4.08 -20.36 -41.86
CA ARG A 518 5.35 -20.71 -41.21
C ARG A 518 5.10 -21.59 -39.99
N LYS A 519 5.46 -22.88 -40.13
CA LYS A 519 5.62 -23.77 -38.96
C LYS A 519 6.73 -23.23 -38.05
N PRO A 520 6.64 -23.39 -36.72
CA PRO A 520 7.73 -23.04 -35.81
C PRO A 520 8.95 -23.88 -36.23
N GLN A 521 10.04 -23.22 -36.54
CA GLN A 521 11.32 -23.89 -36.75
C GLN A 521 11.81 -24.36 -35.39
N ASP A 522 12.29 -25.61 -35.33
CA ASP A 522 12.85 -26.25 -34.16
C ASP A 522 14.02 -25.41 -33.63
N VAL A 523 13.86 -24.91 -32.40
CA VAL A 523 14.94 -24.28 -31.65
C VAL A 523 15.79 -25.42 -31.07
N VAL A 524 16.95 -25.65 -31.65
CA VAL A 524 17.95 -26.57 -31.12
C VAL A 524 18.50 -25.97 -29.83
N THR A 525 18.12 -26.54 -28.71
CA THR A 525 18.70 -26.20 -27.39
C THR A 525 20.08 -26.86 -27.27
N PRO A 526 21.17 -26.13 -27.02
CA PRO A 526 22.46 -26.76 -26.72
C PRO A 526 22.42 -27.48 -25.37
N PRO A 527 23.14 -28.58 -25.18
CA PRO A 527 23.13 -29.34 -23.94
C PRO A 527 23.77 -28.56 -22.80
N MET A 528 23.06 -28.46 -21.69
CA MET A 528 23.53 -27.89 -20.44
C MET A 528 24.58 -28.83 -19.83
N GLN A 529 25.84 -28.39 -19.77
CA GLN A 529 26.86 -29.07 -18.98
C GLN A 529 26.63 -28.79 -17.48
N ALA A 530 26.28 -29.83 -16.76
CA ALA A 530 26.20 -29.79 -15.30
C ALA A 530 27.63 -29.86 -14.73
N THR A 531 28.05 -28.81 -14.05
CA THR A 531 29.16 -28.88 -13.09
C THR A 531 28.58 -28.97 -11.70
N VAL A 532 28.64 -30.15 -11.11
CA VAL A 532 28.39 -30.39 -9.69
C VAL A 532 29.63 -29.93 -8.93
N GLY A 533 29.46 -28.97 -8.05
CA GLY A 533 30.45 -28.58 -7.05
C GLY A 533 29.79 -28.57 -5.68
N ASP A 534 30.15 -29.55 -4.88
CA ASP A 534 29.74 -29.65 -3.47
C ASP A 534 30.25 -28.46 -2.65
N ALA A 535 29.37 -27.80 -1.95
CA ALA A 535 29.70 -27.01 -0.78
C ALA A 535 28.63 -27.20 0.29
N LYS A 536 28.88 -28.13 1.20
CA LYS A 536 28.26 -28.16 2.52
C LYS A 536 28.83 -26.99 3.34
N GLY A 537 27.98 -26.16 3.87
CA GLY A 537 28.30 -25.11 4.82
C GLY A 537 27.13 -24.87 5.74
N ASP A 538 27.32 -25.28 6.99
CA ASP A 538 26.40 -25.17 8.12
C ASP A 538 26.00 -23.69 8.36
N TYR A 539 24.71 -23.47 8.57
CA TYR A 539 24.19 -22.26 9.21
C TYR A 539 23.24 -22.66 10.34
N GLN A 540 23.73 -22.45 11.57
CA GLN A 540 22.89 -22.26 12.76
C GLN A 540 22.28 -20.85 12.77
#